data_8be31988c7de2b65e9df135ebdc0c09e
#
_entry.id   8be31988c7de2b65e9df135ebdc0c09e
#
_cell.length_a   1.000
_cell.length_b   1.000
_cell.length_c   1.000
_cell.angle_alpha   90.00
_cell.angle_beta   90.00
_cell.angle_gamma   90.00
#
_symmetry.space_group_name_H-M   'P 1'
#
loop_
_entity.id
_entity.type
_entity.pdbx_description
1 polymer ?
#
loop_
_entity_poly.entity_id
_entity_poly.type
_entity_poly.pdbx_seq_one_letter_code
_entity_poly.pdbx_strand_id
1 'polypeptide(L)'
;LYIDPLSGVIIKNALESDVEANPLGLLHTIARTPDIYSLYVRKNEKETYLTHLMQMEDELMLPPPVEHMELEFYLWDLKTALLLMDWIEETPEEHLLKRYSTTPGDIRAKVETAEWILHALCELSELIAPSQTKMITELQIRVSNGVRKELLPLLELDSVGRVRARSLFNAGFTSQSSIRDAKPTELSKIPGIGTTLAEALTGKKGPEQIRFEVG
;
A
#
# COMPACT_ATOMS: atom_id res chain seq x y z
N LEU A 1 -5.81 17.69 11.76
CA LEU A 1 -5.78 17.27 10.36
C LEU A 1 -5.21 18.40 9.51
N TYR A 2 -4.13 18.16 8.76
CA TYR A 2 -3.50 19.13 7.86
C TYR A 2 -3.76 18.72 6.40
N ILE A 3 -5.03 18.58 6.01
CA ILE A 3 -5.47 18.33 4.63
C ILE A 3 -6.29 19.51 4.14
N ASP A 4 -6.42 19.67 2.82
CA ASP A 4 -7.31 20.67 2.24
C ASP A 4 -8.75 20.44 2.73
N PRO A 5 -9.50 21.49 3.11
CA PRO A 5 -10.90 21.35 3.54
C PRO A 5 -11.77 20.58 2.52
N LEU A 6 -11.51 20.75 1.22
CA LEU A 6 -12.22 20.01 0.17
C LEU A 6 -11.89 18.51 0.22
N SER A 7 -10.65 18.14 0.55
CA SER A 7 -10.29 16.72 0.79
C SER A 7 -11.11 16.12 1.91
N GLY A 8 -11.33 16.87 3.00
CA GLY A 8 -12.21 16.44 4.10
C GLY A 8 -13.65 16.16 3.65
N VAL A 9 -14.20 17.00 2.76
CA VAL A 9 -15.54 16.80 2.18
C VAL A 9 -15.58 15.56 1.29
N ILE A 10 -14.59 15.37 0.42
CA ILE A 10 -14.48 14.22 -0.48
C ILE A 10 -14.40 12.92 0.33
N ILE A 11 -13.55 12.87 1.35
CA ILE A 11 -13.39 11.73 2.25
C ILE A 11 -14.70 11.43 2.98
N LYS A 12 -15.35 12.46 3.56
CA LYS A 12 -16.63 12.29 4.23
C LYS A 12 -17.67 11.66 3.32
N ASN A 13 -17.84 12.19 2.12
CA ASN A 13 -18.82 11.67 1.16
C ASN A 13 -18.54 10.21 0.78
N ALA A 14 -17.27 9.83 0.65
CA ALA A 14 -16.88 8.45 0.38
C ALA A 14 -17.21 7.53 1.59
N LEU A 15 -16.88 7.94 2.81
CA LEU A 15 -17.16 7.14 4.01
C LEU A 15 -18.66 6.97 4.29
N GLU A 16 -19.49 7.90 3.82
CA GLU A 16 -20.97 7.87 3.94
C GLU A 16 -21.63 7.20 2.72
N SER A 17 -20.86 6.73 1.72
CA SER A 17 -21.42 6.06 0.54
C SER A 17 -22.00 4.68 0.87
N ASP A 18 -22.92 4.20 0.02
CA ASP A 18 -23.50 2.85 0.15
C ASP A 18 -22.52 1.73 -0.30
N VAL A 19 -21.40 2.10 -0.91
CA VAL A 19 -20.38 1.14 -1.36
C VAL A 19 -19.51 0.75 -0.17
N GLU A 20 -19.40 -0.55 0.09
CA GLU A 20 -18.52 -1.06 1.14
C GLU A 20 -17.06 -0.65 0.88
N ALA A 21 -16.39 -0.18 1.93
CA ALA A 21 -15.00 0.23 1.83
C ALA A 21 -14.12 -0.91 1.33
N ASN A 22 -13.35 -0.62 0.31
CA ASN A 22 -12.42 -1.55 -0.33
C ASN A 22 -11.15 -0.80 -0.74
N PRO A 23 -10.03 -1.49 -0.97
CA PRO A 23 -8.76 -0.82 -1.29
C PRO A 23 -8.84 0.10 -2.51
N LEU A 24 -9.49 -0.32 -3.60
CA LEU A 24 -9.60 0.49 -4.82
C LEU A 24 -10.44 1.74 -4.59
N GLY A 25 -11.62 1.60 -3.98
CA GLY A 25 -12.51 2.73 -3.68
C GLY A 25 -11.86 3.77 -2.77
N LEU A 26 -11.12 3.31 -1.75
CA LEU A 26 -10.37 4.19 -0.84
C LEU A 26 -9.21 4.90 -1.56
N LEU A 27 -8.41 4.20 -2.36
CA LEU A 27 -7.30 4.80 -3.13
C LEU A 27 -7.81 5.76 -4.21
N HIS A 28 -8.95 5.44 -4.83
CA HIS A 28 -9.59 6.36 -5.77
C HIS A 28 -10.12 7.61 -5.04
N THR A 29 -10.74 7.46 -3.87
CA THR A 29 -11.15 8.60 -3.03
C THR A 29 -9.97 9.52 -2.73
N ILE A 30 -8.81 8.96 -2.35
CA ILE A 30 -7.59 9.72 -2.11
C ILE A 30 -7.13 10.44 -3.38
N ALA A 31 -7.11 9.74 -4.52
CA ALA A 31 -6.70 10.33 -5.79
C ALA A 31 -7.60 11.48 -6.26
N ARG A 32 -8.86 11.54 -5.79
CA ARG A 32 -9.79 12.62 -6.05
C ARG A 32 -9.57 13.87 -5.20
N THR A 33 -8.74 13.77 -4.17
CA THR A 33 -8.45 14.94 -3.32
C THR A 33 -7.51 15.93 -4.02
N PRO A 34 -7.64 17.24 -3.78
CA PRO A 34 -6.74 18.23 -4.36
C PRO A 34 -5.30 18.16 -3.82
N ASP A 35 -5.07 17.38 -2.76
CA ASP A 35 -3.75 17.22 -2.14
C ASP A 35 -2.81 16.34 -2.98
N ILE A 36 -3.33 15.49 -3.87
CA ILE A 36 -2.53 14.61 -4.72
C ILE A 36 -2.65 14.99 -6.20
N TYR A 37 -1.53 15.10 -6.88
CA TYR A 37 -1.54 15.34 -8.33
C TYR A 37 -1.76 14.02 -9.09
N SER A 38 -2.91 13.88 -9.73
CA SER A 38 -3.26 12.69 -10.48
C SER A 38 -2.45 12.52 -11.77
N LEU A 39 -2.26 11.26 -12.16
CA LEU A 39 -1.57 10.91 -13.41
C LEU A 39 -2.44 11.24 -14.62
N TYR A 40 -1.91 12.02 -15.52
CA TYR A 40 -2.58 12.37 -16.77
C TYR A 40 -2.90 11.11 -17.61
N VAL A 41 -4.14 11.01 -18.08
CA VAL A 41 -4.57 10.00 -19.07
C VAL A 41 -4.41 10.57 -20.46
N ARG A 42 -3.49 9.97 -21.25
CA ARG A 42 -3.25 10.37 -22.63
C ARG A 42 -4.43 10.01 -23.51
N LYS A 43 -4.57 10.71 -24.63
CA LYS A 43 -5.66 10.47 -25.58
C LYS A 43 -5.78 9.02 -26.05
N ASN A 44 -4.64 8.36 -26.28
CA ASN A 44 -4.57 6.95 -26.69
C ASN A 44 -4.81 5.96 -25.54
N GLU A 45 -4.85 6.40 -24.29
CA GLU A 45 -5.12 5.57 -23.11
C GLU A 45 -6.60 5.67 -22.68
N LYS A 46 -7.34 6.68 -23.17
CA LYS A 46 -8.68 7.03 -22.69
C LYS A 46 -9.65 5.85 -22.74
N GLU A 47 -9.67 5.10 -23.84
CA GLU A 47 -10.56 3.94 -23.99
C GLU A 47 -10.23 2.83 -22.99
N THR A 48 -8.95 2.62 -22.68
CA THR A 48 -8.51 1.65 -21.67
C THR A 48 -9.06 2.02 -20.29
N TYR A 49 -8.93 3.30 -19.88
CA TYR A 49 -9.42 3.73 -18.56
C TYR A 49 -10.94 3.83 -18.49
N LEU A 50 -11.64 4.11 -19.60
CA LEU A 50 -13.10 3.97 -19.66
C LEU A 50 -13.54 2.52 -19.48
N THR A 51 -12.83 1.56 -20.09
CA THR A 51 -13.10 0.14 -19.89
C THR A 51 -12.84 -0.28 -18.45
N HIS A 52 -11.73 0.18 -17.83
CA HIS A 52 -11.49 -0.09 -16.40
C HIS A 52 -12.59 0.50 -15.53
N LEU A 53 -13.03 1.73 -15.79
CA LEU A 53 -14.12 2.35 -15.05
C LEU A 53 -15.39 1.48 -15.11
N MET A 54 -15.82 1.05 -16.31
CA MET A 54 -17.00 0.21 -16.47
C MET A 54 -16.90 -1.14 -15.73
N GLN A 55 -15.68 -1.68 -15.60
CA GLN A 55 -15.44 -2.96 -14.92
C GLN A 55 -15.41 -2.85 -13.39
N MET A 56 -15.08 -1.69 -12.89
CA MET A 56 -14.78 -1.44 -11.46
C MET A 56 -15.71 -0.40 -10.83
N GLU A 57 -16.72 0.07 -11.55
CA GLU A 57 -17.61 1.15 -11.09
C GLU A 57 -18.27 0.82 -9.75
N ASP A 58 -18.68 -0.43 -9.56
CA ASP A 58 -19.32 -0.91 -8.33
C ASP A 58 -18.37 -0.93 -7.11
N GLU A 59 -17.05 -0.86 -7.33
CA GLU A 59 -16.05 -0.79 -6.26
C GLU A 59 -15.72 0.66 -5.87
N LEU A 60 -16.11 1.65 -6.69
CA LEU A 60 -15.76 3.05 -6.45
C LEU A 60 -16.76 3.70 -5.49
N MET A 61 -16.25 4.22 -4.37
CA MET A 61 -17.06 4.84 -3.30
C MET A 61 -17.68 6.18 -3.72
N LEU A 62 -17.14 6.82 -4.75
CA LEU A 62 -17.65 8.07 -5.32
C LEU A 62 -18.07 7.82 -6.77
N PRO A 63 -19.32 8.08 -7.15
CA PRO A 63 -19.81 7.80 -8.49
C PRO A 63 -19.10 8.66 -9.56
N PRO A 64 -19.01 8.16 -10.81
CA PRO A 64 -18.46 8.93 -11.90
C PRO A 64 -19.37 10.15 -12.23
N PRO A 65 -18.76 11.29 -12.56
CA PRO A 65 -19.51 12.49 -12.94
C PRO A 65 -20.17 12.32 -14.32
N VAL A 66 -21.28 13.03 -14.50
CA VAL A 66 -22.02 13.04 -15.79
C VAL A 66 -21.35 13.99 -16.79
N GLU A 67 -20.70 15.05 -16.31
CA GLU A 67 -20.08 16.05 -17.16
C GLU A 67 -18.78 15.53 -17.77
N HIS A 68 -18.62 15.71 -19.08
CA HIS A 68 -17.49 15.15 -19.84
C HIS A 68 -16.11 15.63 -19.35
N MET A 69 -16.00 16.91 -18.98
CA MET A 69 -14.73 17.48 -18.50
C MET A 69 -14.36 16.90 -17.12
N GLU A 70 -15.32 16.77 -16.23
CA GLU A 70 -15.12 16.17 -14.92
C GLU A 70 -14.78 14.68 -15.03
N LEU A 71 -15.38 13.97 -16.02
CA LEU A 71 -15.07 12.57 -16.28
C LEU A 71 -13.59 12.39 -16.71
N GLU A 72 -13.00 13.33 -17.43
CA GLU A 72 -11.58 13.24 -17.77
C GLU A 72 -10.69 13.26 -16.52
N PHE A 73 -10.93 14.18 -15.59
CA PHE A 73 -10.21 14.23 -14.32
C PHE A 73 -10.46 12.97 -13.49
N TYR A 74 -11.69 12.48 -13.47
CA TYR A 74 -12.06 11.24 -12.80
C TYR A 74 -11.23 10.03 -13.31
N LEU A 75 -11.00 9.95 -14.62
CA LEU A 75 -10.13 8.92 -15.21
C LEU A 75 -8.65 9.08 -14.82
N TRP A 76 -8.17 10.32 -14.62
CA TRP A 76 -6.82 10.56 -14.11
C TRP A 76 -6.68 10.06 -12.67
N ASP A 77 -7.71 10.30 -11.86
CA ASP A 77 -7.80 9.82 -10.48
C ASP A 77 -7.84 8.29 -10.45
N LEU A 78 -8.63 7.66 -11.32
CA LEU A 78 -8.66 6.21 -11.47
C LEU A 78 -7.29 5.64 -11.88
N LYS A 79 -6.60 6.26 -12.83
CA LYS A 79 -5.24 5.86 -13.22
C LYS A 79 -4.28 5.92 -12.04
N THR A 80 -4.39 6.94 -11.22
CA THR A 80 -3.55 7.12 -10.01
C THR A 80 -3.89 6.07 -8.94
N ALA A 81 -5.17 5.80 -8.73
CA ALA A 81 -5.61 4.74 -7.82
C ALA A 81 -5.10 3.36 -8.25
N LEU A 82 -5.15 3.05 -9.53
CA LEU A 82 -4.64 1.79 -10.09
C LEU A 82 -3.11 1.67 -9.96
N LEU A 83 -2.36 2.77 -10.09
CA LEU A 83 -0.93 2.76 -9.78
C LEU A 83 -0.68 2.39 -8.31
N LEU A 84 -1.42 2.97 -7.37
CA LEU A 84 -1.30 2.68 -5.95
C LEU A 84 -1.77 1.25 -5.62
N MET A 85 -2.78 0.73 -6.32
CA MET A 85 -3.17 -0.69 -6.23
C MET A 85 -2.04 -1.61 -6.65
N ASP A 86 -1.44 -1.38 -7.82
CA ASP A 86 -0.31 -2.17 -8.31
C ASP A 86 0.91 -2.06 -7.36
N TRP A 87 1.11 -0.90 -6.74
CA TRP A 87 2.16 -0.70 -5.74
C TRP A 87 1.97 -1.59 -4.52
N ILE A 88 0.75 -1.64 -3.95
CA ILE A 88 0.45 -2.49 -2.78
C ILE A 88 0.31 -3.98 -3.13
N GLU A 89 0.19 -4.32 -4.42
CA GLU A 89 0.25 -5.69 -4.94
C GLU A 89 1.67 -6.14 -5.29
N GLU A 90 2.68 -5.35 -4.87
CA GLU A 90 4.11 -5.64 -5.05
C GLU A 90 4.54 -5.75 -6.52
N THR A 91 3.83 -5.09 -7.43
CA THR A 91 4.25 -5.02 -8.83
C THR A 91 5.67 -4.44 -8.93
N PRO A 92 6.59 -5.07 -9.68
CA PRO A 92 7.95 -4.56 -9.86
C PRO A 92 7.95 -3.13 -10.40
N GLU A 93 8.85 -2.29 -9.88
CA GLU A 93 8.93 -0.86 -10.22
C GLU A 93 9.02 -0.63 -11.73
N GLU A 94 9.85 -1.40 -12.44
CA GLU A 94 9.99 -1.31 -13.91
C GLU A 94 8.66 -1.49 -14.66
N HIS A 95 7.78 -2.37 -14.15
CA HIS A 95 6.44 -2.57 -14.71
C HIS A 95 5.53 -1.39 -14.42
N LEU A 96 5.60 -0.82 -13.21
CA LEU A 96 4.86 0.40 -12.85
C LEU A 96 5.24 1.57 -13.75
N LEU A 97 6.55 1.82 -13.90
CA LEU A 97 7.07 2.90 -14.75
C LEU A 97 6.58 2.79 -16.19
N LYS A 98 6.61 1.58 -16.74
CA LYS A 98 6.16 1.31 -18.10
C LYS A 98 4.65 1.43 -18.26
N ARG A 99 3.87 0.78 -17.36
CA ARG A 99 2.40 0.73 -17.42
C ARG A 99 1.78 2.11 -17.29
N TYR A 100 2.26 2.91 -16.34
CA TYR A 100 1.69 4.21 -16.02
C TYR A 100 2.41 5.37 -16.69
N SER A 101 3.47 5.12 -17.45
CA SER A 101 4.31 6.16 -18.11
C SER A 101 4.76 7.23 -17.12
N THR A 102 5.25 6.81 -15.96
CA THR A 102 5.63 7.63 -14.81
C THR A 102 7.12 7.49 -14.48
N THR A 103 7.60 8.17 -13.46
CA THR A 103 8.99 8.10 -12.97
C THR A 103 9.05 7.56 -11.53
N PRO A 104 10.21 7.05 -11.06
CA PRO A 104 10.36 6.63 -9.66
C PRO A 104 10.05 7.75 -8.67
N GLY A 105 10.44 9.00 -8.99
CA GLY A 105 10.13 10.17 -8.17
C GLY A 105 8.64 10.45 -8.07
N ASP A 106 7.90 10.30 -9.17
CA ASP A 106 6.44 10.48 -9.18
C ASP A 106 5.73 9.40 -8.36
N ILE A 107 6.17 8.13 -8.46
CA ILE A 107 5.61 7.04 -7.65
C ILE A 107 5.82 7.35 -6.17
N ARG A 108 7.05 7.72 -5.79
CA ARG A 108 7.39 8.04 -4.41
C ARG A 108 6.55 9.20 -3.87
N ALA A 109 6.44 10.30 -4.62
CA ALA A 109 5.64 11.46 -4.22
C ALA A 109 4.16 11.08 -4.03
N LYS A 110 3.59 10.23 -4.91
CA LYS A 110 2.21 9.76 -4.78
C LYS A 110 2.01 8.86 -3.57
N VAL A 111 2.96 7.96 -3.30
CA VAL A 111 2.92 7.08 -2.11
C VAL A 111 2.99 7.90 -0.83
N GLU A 112 3.93 8.85 -0.72
CA GLU A 112 4.09 9.72 0.45
C GLU A 112 2.83 10.58 0.69
N THR A 113 2.25 11.14 -0.39
CA THR A 113 1.02 11.94 -0.28
C THR A 113 -0.18 11.06 0.08
N ALA A 114 -0.31 9.88 -0.53
CA ALA A 114 -1.39 8.94 -0.24
C ALA A 114 -1.33 8.44 1.21
N GLU A 115 -0.14 8.14 1.73
CA GLU A 115 0.07 7.77 3.14
C GLU A 115 -0.42 8.87 4.09
N TRP A 116 -0.07 10.12 3.80
CA TRP A 116 -0.49 11.27 4.58
C TRP A 116 -2.01 11.47 4.56
N ILE A 117 -2.66 11.37 3.38
CA ILE A 117 -4.12 11.48 3.27
C ILE A 117 -4.81 10.29 3.95
N LEU A 118 -4.26 9.06 3.84
CA LEU A 118 -4.78 7.87 4.54
C LEU A 118 -4.75 8.04 6.04
N HIS A 119 -3.72 8.70 6.60
CA HIS A 119 -3.71 9.02 8.03
C HIS A 119 -4.90 9.91 8.40
N ALA A 120 -5.18 10.96 7.63
CA ALA A 120 -6.35 11.81 7.87
C ALA A 120 -7.67 11.03 7.68
N LEU A 121 -7.72 10.11 6.73
CA LEU A 121 -8.88 9.26 6.47
C LEU A 121 -9.12 8.27 7.64
N CYS A 122 -8.07 7.72 8.25
CA CYS A 122 -8.18 6.93 9.49
C CYS A 122 -8.85 7.74 10.60
N GLU A 123 -8.33 8.93 10.90
CA GLU A 123 -8.89 9.82 11.94
C GLU A 123 -10.37 10.16 11.69
N LEU A 124 -10.72 10.49 10.44
CA LEU A 124 -12.11 10.78 10.08
C LEU A 124 -13.00 9.54 10.13
N SER A 125 -12.49 8.37 9.79
CA SER A 125 -13.27 7.13 9.83
C SER A 125 -13.67 6.74 11.24
N GLU A 126 -12.85 7.03 12.26
CA GLU A 126 -13.20 6.78 13.66
C GLU A 126 -14.46 7.53 14.09
N LEU A 127 -14.69 8.71 13.50
CA LEU A 127 -15.84 9.57 13.82
C LEU A 127 -17.06 9.26 12.94
N ILE A 128 -16.86 8.95 11.66
CA ILE A 128 -17.92 8.86 10.63
C ILE A 128 -18.33 7.41 10.37
N ALA A 129 -17.35 6.51 10.26
CA ALA A 129 -17.53 5.11 9.84
C ALA A 129 -16.60 4.16 10.61
N PRO A 130 -16.75 4.00 11.94
CA PRO A 130 -15.82 3.22 12.77
C PRO A 130 -15.62 1.77 12.32
N SER A 131 -16.62 1.17 11.66
CA SER A 131 -16.52 -0.18 11.10
C SER A 131 -15.49 -0.32 9.99
N GLN A 132 -15.15 0.77 9.30
CA GLN A 132 -14.20 0.80 8.19
C GLN A 132 -12.76 1.10 8.65
N THR A 133 -12.55 1.65 9.85
CA THR A 133 -11.24 2.12 10.35
C THR A 133 -10.17 1.05 10.26
N LYS A 134 -10.48 -0.20 10.62
CA LYS A 134 -9.51 -1.30 10.55
C LYS A 134 -8.96 -1.50 9.13
N MET A 135 -9.83 -1.53 8.13
CA MET A 135 -9.43 -1.69 6.72
C MET A 135 -8.57 -0.51 6.25
N ILE A 136 -8.94 0.70 6.64
CA ILE A 136 -8.22 1.92 6.26
C ILE A 136 -6.82 1.91 6.88
N THR A 137 -6.68 1.52 8.15
CA THR A 137 -5.38 1.37 8.83
C THR A 137 -4.51 0.30 8.15
N GLU A 138 -5.09 -0.86 7.83
CA GLU A 138 -4.38 -1.90 7.06
C GLU A 138 -3.92 -1.38 5.70
N LEU A 139 -4.76 -0.62 5.00
CA LEU A 139 -4.42 -0.03 3.70
C LEU A 139 -3.30 1.01 3.83
N GLN A 140 -3.32 1.85 4.88
CA GLN A 140 -2.26 2.82 5.15
C GLN A 140 -0.90 2.12 5.29
N ILE A 141 -0.82 1.05 6.09
CA ILE A 141 0.42 0.28 6.27
C ILE A 141 0.86 -0.34 4.94
N ARG A 142 -0.08 -0.86 4.15
CA ARG A 142 0.21 -1.43 2.83
C ARG A 142 0.77 -0.39 1.86
N VAL A 143 0.19 0.80 1.81
CA VAL A 143 0.65 1.89 0.93
C VAL A 143 2.03 2.37 1.35
N SER A 144 2.25 2.62 2.63
CA SER A 144 3.54 3.07 3.17
C SER A 144 4.68 2.10 2.84
N ASN A 145 4.42 0.79 2.87
CA ASN A 145 5.44 -0.24 2.67
C ASN A 145 5.42 -0.87 1.26
N GLY A 146 4.38 -0.66 0.46
CA GLY A 146 4.20 -1.28 -0.86
C GLY A 146 4.08 -2.81 -0.77
N VAL A 147 3.20 -3.33 0.09
CA VAL A 147 3.09 -4.76 0.39
C VAL A 147 1.67 -5.26 0.29
N ARG A 148 1.54 -6.55 0.01
CA ARG A 148 0.27 -7.27 0.11
C ARG A 148 -0.14 -7.48 1.56
N LYS A 149 -1.45 -7.70 1.76
CA LYS A 149 -2.07 -7.86 3.09
C LYS A 149 -1.43 -8.98 3.92
N GLU A 150 -1.03 -10.09 3.29
CA GLU A 150 -0.44 -11.23 3.99
C GLU A 150 0.90 -10.92 4.68
N LEU A 151 1.57 -9.82 4.29
CA LEU A 151 2.85 -9.44 4.91
C LEU A 151 2.68 -8.56 6.15
N LEU A 152 1.49 -8.04 6.44
CA LEU A 152 1.26 -7.14 7.57
C LEU A 152 1.77 -7.71 8.91
N PRO A 153 1.54 -9.00 9.27
CA PRO A 153 2.05 -9.54 10.53
C PRO A 153 3.58 -9.57 10.64
N LEU A 154 4.28 -9.58 9.49
CA LEU A 154 5.74 -9.62 9.44
C LEU A 154 6.36 -8.21 9.50
N LEU A 155 5.64 -7.19 9.06
CA LEU A 155 6.10 -5.80 9.13
C LEU A 155 6.11 -5.24 10.56
N GLU A 156 5.41 -5.87 11.48
CA GLU A 156 5.45 -5.51 12.91
C GLU A 156 6.77 -5.92 13.60
N LEU A 157 7.60 -6.70 12.89
CA LEU A 157 8.92 -7.11 13.40
C LEU A 157 9.97 -6.02 13.14
N ASP A 158 10.76 -5.74 14.15
CA ASP A 158 11.85 -4.75 14.05
C ASP A 158 12.81 -5.10 12.91
N SER A 159 13.16 -4.09 12.13
CA SER A 159 14.10 -4.21 10.99
C SER A 159 13.60 -5.12 9.85
N VAL A 160 12.31 -5.46 9.80
CA VAL A 160 11.70 -6.22 8.71
C VAL A 160 10.87 -5.30 7.84
N GLY A 161 11.44 -4.83 6.71
CA GLY A 161 10.70 -4.11 5.66
C GLY A 161 10.24 -5.03 4.53
N ARG A 162 9.65 -4.44 3.47
CA ARG A 162 9.05 -5.13 2.30
C ARG A 162 9.84 -6.37 1.83
N VAL A 163 11.12 -6.21 1.53
CA VAL A 163 11.94 -7.29 0.93
C VAL A 163 12.13 -8.44 1.91
N ARG A 164 12.46 -8.15 3.16
CA ARG A 164 12.65 -9.17 4.19
C ARG A 164 11.35 -9.86 4.54
N ALA A 165 10.24 -9.14 4.66
CA ALA A 165 8.92 -9.71 4.89
C ALA A 165 8.55 -10.69 3.78
N ARG A 166 8.76 -10.33 2.51
CA ARG A 166 8.50 -11.21 1.37
C ARG A 166 9.41 -12.45 1.38
N SER A 167 10.69 -12.30 1.72
CA SER A 167 11.63 -13.41 1.83
C SER A 167 11.23 -14.40 2.95
N LEU A 168 10.84 -13.89 4.11
CA LEU A 168 10.33 -14.69 5.23
C LEU A 168 9.05 -15.43 4.86
N PHE A 169 8.09 -14.72 4.26
CA PHE A 169 6.82 -15.31 3.83
C PHE A 169 7.03 -16.45 2.81
N ASN A 170 7.88 -16.23 1.80
CA ASN A 170 8.20 -17.25 0.79
C ASN A 170 8.94 -18.46 1.37
N ALA A 171 9.64 -18.28 2.50
CA ALA A 171 10.27 -19.37 3.24
C ALA A 171 9.30 -20.09 4.19
N GLY A 172 8.02 -19.71 4.22
CA GLY A 172 6.98 -20.34 5.04
C GLY A 172 6.75 -19.70 6.42
N PHE A 173 7.45 -18.60 6.74
CA PHE A 173 7.26 -17.85 7.98
C PHE A 173 6.20 -16.76 7.76
N THR A 174 4.95 -17.05 8.12
CA THR A 174 3.78 -16.17 7.84
C THR A 174 3.31 -15.39 9.05
N SER A 175 3.89 -15.62 10.23
CA SER A 175 3.49 -14.97 11.49
C SER A 175 4.69 -14.71 12.39
N GLN A 176 4.54 -13.78 13.32
CA GLN A 176 5.56 -13.53 14.36
C GLN A 176 5.84 -14.77 15.21
N SER A 177 4.80 -15.57 15.54
CA SER A 177 4.97 -16.80 16.33
C SER A 177 5.84 -17.80 15.58
N SER A 178 5.59 -18.04 14.29
CA SER A 178 6.41 -18.96 13.49
C SER A 178 7.88 -18.56 13.45
N ILE A 179 8.17 -17.26 13.45
CA ILE A 179 9.53 -16.73 13.48
C ILE A 179 10.18 -16.90 14.85
N ARG A 180 9.47 -16.62 15.94
CA ARG A 180 9.97 -16.81 17.32
C ARG A 180 10.27 -18.27 17.63
N ASP A 181 9.49 -19.18 17.08
CA ASP A 181 9.69 -20.64 17.27
C ASP A 181 10.84 -21.21 16.44
N ALA A 182 11.23 -20.54 15.36
CA ALA A 182 12.30 -20.96 14.46
C ALA A 182 13.68 -20.98 15.13
N LYS A 183 14.62 -21.67 14.49
CA LYS A 183 16.04 -21.62 14.87
C LYS A 183 16.74 -20.46 14.15
N PRO A 184 17.62 -19.69 14.82
CA PRO A 184 18.40 -18.62 14.15
C PRO A 184 19.16 -19.12 12.92
N THR A 185 19.68 -20.35 12.97
CA THR A 185 20.38 -20.98 11.83
C THR A 185 19.50 -21.31 10.65
N GLU A 186 18.21 -21.40 10.83
CA GLU A 186 17.21 -21.61 9.77
C GLU A 186 16.88 -20.26 9.10
N LEU A 187 16.56 -19.24 9.90
CA LEU A 187 16.26 -17.90 9.41
C LEU A 187 17.46 -17.27 8.69
N SER A 188 18.69 -17.48 9.19
CA SER A 188 19.91 -16.91 8.58
C SER A 188 20.22 -17.42 7.16
N LYS A 189 19.55 -18.49 6.71
CA LYS A 189 19.65 -18.97 5.32
C LYS A 189 18.74 -18.22 4.35
N ILE A 190 17.79 -17.43 4.89
CA ILE A 190 16.83 -16.67 4.08
C ILE A 190 17.52 -15.42 3.51
N PRO A 191 17.37 -15.11 2.21
CA PRO A 191 17.93 -13.93 1.61
C PRO A 191 17.54 -12.65 2.37
N GLY A 192 18.54 -11.84 2.73
CA GLY A 192 18.35 -10.59 3.46
C GLY A 192 18.24 -10.73 4.98
N ILE A 193 18.29 -11.95 5.53
CA ILE A 193 18.28 -12.24 6.98
C ILE A 193 19.66 -12.75 7.37
N GLY A 194 20.49 -11.88 7.94
CA GLY A 194 21.80 -12.30 8.50
C GLY A 194 21.67 -12.92 9.89
N THR A 195 22.75 -13.52 10.39
CA THR A 195 22.78 -14.19 11.72
C THR A 195 22.34 -13.28 12.85
N THR A 196 22.84 -12.04 12.91
CA THR A 196 22.47 -11.05 13.93
C THR A 196 20.96 -10.75 13.92
N LEU A 197 20.39 -10.54 12.73
CA LEU A 197 18.95 -10.28 12.61
C LEU A 197 18.13 -11.55 12.96
N ALA A 198 18.58 -12.73 12.54
CA ALA A 198 17.92 -13.98 12.88
C ALA A 198 17.86 -14.22 14.40
N GLU A 199 18.95 -13.92 15.12
CA GLU A 199 19.01 -13.97 16.58
C GLU A 199 18.06 -12.93 17.22
N ALA A 200 18.04 -11.71 16.70
CA ALA A 200 17.13 -10.68 17.19
C ALA A 200 15.66 -11.06 16.99
N LEU A 201 15.29 -11.54 15.81
CA LEU A 201 13.92 -11.95 15.47
C LEU A 201 13.41 -13.14 16.29
N THR A 202 14.29 -14.11 16.60
CA THR A 202 13.92 -15.29 17.41
C THR A 202 14.02 -15.05 18.91
N GLY A 203 14.74 -14.01 19.35
CA GLY A 203 15.13 -13.80 20.76
C GLY A 203 16.09 -14.86 21.29
N LYS A 204 16.71 -15.67 20.41
CA LYS A 204 17.63 -16.76 20.76
C LYS A 204 19.01 -16.46 20.19
N LYS A 205 20.07 -16.72 20.96
CA LYS A 205 21.43 -16.69 20.42
C LYS A 205 21.68 -17.92 19.56
N GLY A 206 22.27 -17.73 18.38
CA GLY A 206 22.79 -18.81 17.57
C GLY A 206 23.99 -19.49 18.23
N PRO A 207 24.43 -20.65 17.71
CA PRO A 207 25.66 -21.27 18.19
C PRO A 207 26.81 -20.28 18.01
N GLU A 208 27.59 -20.06 19.08
CA GLU A 208 28.78 -19.22 19.03
C GLU A 208 29.66 -19.65 17.86
N GLN A 209 29.94 -18.74 16.94
CA GLN A 209 31.00 -18.98 15.96
C GLN A 209 32.32 -19.05 16.73
N ILE A 210 32.85 -20.28 16.86
CA ILE A 210 34.19 -20.51 17.38
C ILE A 210 35.13 -19.75 16.42
N ARG A 211 35.56 -18.56 16.82
CA ARG A 211 36.71 -17.89 16.17
C ARG A 211 37.93 -18.78 16.43
N PHE A 212 38.34 -19.49 15.40
CA PHE A 212 39.70 -20.04 15.37
C PHE A 212 40.62 -18.83 15.28
N GLU A 213 41.20 -18.43 16.41
CA GLU A 213 42.39 -17.63 16.43
C GLU A 213 43.52 -18.51 15.87
N VAL A 214 43.89 -18.25 14.62
CA VAL A 214 45.12 -18.81 14.04
C VAL A 214 46.24 -18.01 14.62
N GLY A 215 46.97 -18.63 15.58
CA GLY A 215 48.20 -18.15 16.14
C GLY A 215 49.38 -18.21 15.15
#